data_bc4dab6b6d7a44307fdcb4c5b72abd20
#
_entry.id   bc4dab6b6d7a44307fdcb4c5b72abd20
#
_cell.length_a   1.000
_cell.length_b   1.000
_cell.length_c   1.000
_cell.angle_alpha   90.00
_cell.angle_beta   90.00
_cell.angle_gamma   90.00
#
_symmetry.space_group_name_H-M   'P 1'
#
loop_
_entity.id
_entity.type
_entity.pdbx_description
1 polymer ?
#
loop_
_entity_poly.entity_id
_entity_poly.type
_entity_poly.pdbx_seq_one_letter_code
_entity_poly.pdbx_strand_id
1 'polypeptide(L)'
;MPPFFSIIIPTLNEEVCLPKILKDLQEQKEKNFEVIIVDASSVDKTKQKANEYKLSFPVRFYEINKKNVAYSRNFGAVKAQGEYLIFLDADLRINSSFIRVLKKAIFKRKGLVFIPYIIPDERDQQIKIIFTLVNFLVEFSQNLNKPFSSGGNIIIEKNFFNRLDGFDEKLFIAEDHNLIQKAYEHGVRAKFLPEVKVKFSLRRMRKEGQLMIFYKYLVATIHIIVKGSVKEKIFDYKMGGQEYHPLKKKFSLDGSLNGSLKQVRSFFRKYLS
;
A
#
# COMPACT_ATOMS: atom_id res chain seq x y z
N MET A 1 10.38 12.67 -24.12
CA MET A 1 8.97 12.27 -23.97
C MET A 1 8.68 12.10 -22.47
N PRO A 2 7.50 12.45 -21.98
CA PRO A 2 7.15 12.20 -20.59
C PRO A 2 7.17 10.69 -20.31
N PRO A 3 7.45 10.26 -19.07
CA PRO A 3 7.43 8.86 -18.71
C PRO A 3 6.00 8.29 -18.79
N PHE A 4 5.86 6.99 -19.05
CA PHE A 4 4.55 6.35 -19.02
C PHE A 4 4.04 6.18 -17.58
N PHE A 5 4.96 5.92 -16.63
CA PHE A 5 4.63 5.76 -15.22
C PHE A 5 5.32 6.80 -14.33
N SER A 6 4.60 7.30 -13.33
CA SER A 6 5.16 7.98 -12.16
C SER A 6 4.96 7.13 -10.93
N ILE A 7 6.06 6.67 -10.32
CA ILE A 7 6.04 5.85 -9.11
C ILE A 7 6.19 6.78 -7.91
N ILE A 8 5.19 6.82 -7.05
CA ILE A 8 5.12 7.70 -5.90
C ILE A 8 5.35 6.87 -4.64
N ILE A 9 6.38 7.22 -3.88
CA ILE A 9 6.80 6.51 -2.68
C ILE A 9 6.76 7.47 -1.49
N PRO A 10 5.71 7.41 -0.65
CA PRO A 10 5.70 8.14 0.62
C PRO A 10 6.71 7.52 1.59
N THR A 11 7.46 8.35 2.30
CA THR A 11 8.46 7.92 3.28
C THR A 11 8.33 8.66 4.60
N LEU A 12 8.60 7.93 5.69
CA LEU A 12 8.80 8.47 7.04
C LEU A 12 9.66 7.49 7.84
N ASN A 13 10.97 7.82 8.03
CA ASN A 13 11.96 6.98 8.70
C ASN A 13 12.09 5.59 8.06
N GLU A 14 12.41 5.56 6.77
CA GLU A 14 12.51 4.32 5.96
C GLU A 14 13.95 4.05 5.46
N GLU A 15 14.99 4.48 6.21
CA GLU A 15 16.41 4.31 5.83
C GLU A 15 16.80 2.86 5.49
N VAL A 16 16.10 1.86 6.07
CA VAL A 16 16.36 0.43 5.86
C VAL A 16 15.56 -0.17 4.71
N CYS A 17 14.33 0.33 4.47
CA CYS A 17 13.45 -0.25 3.46
C CYS A 17 13.54 0.46 2.12
N LEU A 18 13.62 1.79 2.12
CA LEU A 18 13.70 2.58 0.89
C LEU A 18 14.82 2.13 -0.06
N PRO A 19 16.06 1.83 0.38
CA PRO A 19 17.10 1.33 -0.52
C PRO A 19 16.73 0.04 -1.25
N LYS A 20 15.92 -0.82 -0.63
CA LYS A 20 15.55 -2.11 -1.20
C LYS A 20 14.59 -1.94 -2.39
N ILE A 21 13.54 -1.12 -2.23
CA ILE A 21 12.61 -0.84 -3.34
C ILE A 21 13.30 -0.01 -4.45
N LEU A 22 14.19 0.92 -4.11
CA LEU A 22 14.96 1.69 -5.10
C LEU A 22 15.88 0.78 -5.91
N LYS A 23 16.51 -0.21 -5.27
CA LYS A 23 17.29 -1.24 -5.99
C LYS A 23 16.40 -2.06 -6.93
N ASP A 24 15.22 -2.51 -6.48
CA ASP A 24 14.28 -3.22 -7.35
C ASP A 24 13.85 -2.38 -8.55
N LEU A 25 13.69 -1.06 -8.38
CA LEU A 25 13.38 -0.11 -9.44
C LEU A 25 14.56 0.11 -10.39
N GLN A 26 15.78 0.18 -9.85
CA GLN A 26 17.01 0.24 -10.65
C GLN A 26 17.17 -0.99 -11.54
N GLU A 27 16.77 -2.17 -11.06
CA GLU A 27 16.85 -3.45 -11.78
C GLU A 27 15.71 -3.70 -12.77
N GLN A 28 14.74 -2.78 -12.93
CA GLN A 28 13.64 -2.96 -13.87
C GLN A 28 14.13 -3.07 -15.32
N LYS A 29 13.56 -4.01 -16.06
CA LYS A 29 13.86 -4.24 -17.48
C LYS A 29 13.23 -3.19 -18.41
N GLU A 30 12.14 -2.57 -18.00
CA GLU A 30 11.48 -1.44 -18.68
C GLU A 30 11.78 -0.18 -17.88
N LYS A 31 12.29 0.87 -18.56
CA LYS A 31 12.76 2.10 -17.91
C LYS A 31 11.87 3.33 -18.15
N ASN A 32 10.72 3.14 -18.80
CA ASN A 32 9.82 4.25 -19.10
C ASN A 32 9.00 4.66 -17.85
N PHE A 33 9.71 5.09 -16.80
CA PHE A 33 9.13 5.57 -15.55
C PHE A 33 10.02 6.61 -14.87
N GLU A 34 9.44 7.38 -13.99
CA GLU A 34 10.12 8.24 -13.01
C GLU A 34 9.73 7.81 -11.59
N VAL A 35 10.54 8.18 -10.61
CA VAL A 35 10.29 7.94 -9.19
C VAL A 35 10.20 9.26 -8.43
N ILE A 36 9.16 9.41 -7.63
CA ILE A 36 8.90 10.58 -6.80
C ILE A 36 8.83 10.10 -5.35
N ILE A 37 9.84 10.43 -4.56
CA ILE A 37 9.89 10.15 -3.14
C ILE A 37 9.37 11.38 -2.41
N VAL A 38 8.37 11.19 -1.55
CA VAL A 38 7.80 12.26 -0.74
C VAL A 38 8.01 11.93 0.73
N ASP A 39 8.96 12.62 1.35
CA ASP A 39 9.42 12.39 2.71
C ASP A 39 8.72 13.31 3.70
N ALA A 40 8.07 12.73 4.70
CA ALA A 40 7.32 13.45 5.72
C ALA A 40 8.20 13.85 6.92
N SER A 41 9.33 14.52 6.64
CA SER A 41 10.34 14.96 7.63
C SER A 41 10.93 13.80 8.43
N SER A 42 11.56 12.84 7.75
CA SER A 42 12.34 11.78 8.38
C SER A 42 13.52 12.34 9.18
N VAL A 43 13.79 11.72 10.32
CA VAL A 43 14.91 12.09 11.21
C VAL A 43 16.08 11.12 11.11
N ASP A 44 15.91 10.01 10.34
CA ASP A 44 16.94 9.02 10.04
C ASP A 44 17.67 9.32 8.72
N LYS A 45 18.41 8.35 8.19
CA LYS A 45 19.19 8.49 6.94
C LYS A 45 18.35 8.32 5.65
N THR A 46 17.00 8.38 5.71
CA THR A 46 16.12 8.17 4.54
C THR A 46 16.52 9.07 3.37
N LYS A 47 16.72 10.36 3.59
CA LYS A 47 17.12 11.33 2.55
C LYS A 47 18.49 11.01 1.93
N GLN A 48 19.46 10.67 2.78
CA GLN A 48 20.78 10.27 2.32
C GLN A 48 20.69 9.05 1.42
N LYS A 49 19.94 8.01 1.85
CA LYS A 49 19.72 6.78 1.09
C LYS A 49 19.01 6.99 -0.23
N ALA A 50 18.04 7.89 -0.31
CA ALA A 50 17.38 8.25 -1.56
C ALA A 50 18.37 8.90 -2.55
N ASN A 51 19.27 9.76 -2.08
CA ASN A 51 20.23 10.47 -2.92
C ASN A 51 21.26 9.54 -3.58
N GLU A 52 21.57 8.39 -2.99
CA GLU A 52 22.48 7.38 -3.56
C GLU A 52 21.99 6.86 -4.93
N TYR A 53 20.69 6.97 -5.23
CA TYR A 53 20.08 6.46 -6.47
C TYR A 53 19.80 7.50 -7.54
N LYS A 54 19.98 8.80 -7.27
CA LYS A 54 19.65 9.90 -8.22
C LYS A 54 20.36 9.80 -9.58
N LEU A 55 21.55 9.21 -9.62
CA LEU A 55 22.32 9.07 -10.86
C LEU A 55 21.96 7.79 -11.64
N SER A 56 21.21 6.87 -11.06
CA SER A 56 20.91 5.57 -11.65
C SER A 56 19.66 5.56 -12.52
N PHE A 57 18.68 6.39 -12.19
CA PHE A 57 17.43 6.57 -12.92
C PHE A 57 16.73 7.85 -12.44
N PRO A 58 15.68 8.34 -13.14
CA PRO A 58 15.01 9.59 -12.76
C PRO A 58 14.34 9.49 -11.38
N VAL A 59 15.00 10.00 -10.32
CA VAL A 59 14.49 10.07 -8.95
C VAL A 59 14.39 11.53 -8.52
N ARG A 60 13.23 11.95 -8.10
CA ARG A 60 12.97 13.25 -7.45
C ARG A 60 12.58 13.04 -6.00
N PHE A 61 13.24 13.75 -5.10
CA PHE A 61 13.02 13.70 -3.65
C PHE A 61 12.43 15.04 -3.18
N TYR A 62 11.30 14.97 -2.51
CA TYR A 62 10.63 16.11 -1.91
C TYR A 62 10.45 15.88 -0.41
N GLU A 63 10.75 16.90 0.38
CA GLU A 63 10.53 16.90 1.81
C GLU A 63 9.31 17.76 2.15
N ILE A 64 8.44 17.26 3.01
CA ILE A 64 7.21 17.92 3.43
C ILE A 64 7.08 17.87 4.96
N ASN A 65 6.44 18.88 5.55
CA ASN A 65 6.30 18.94 7.01
C ASN A 65 5.04 18.26 7.56
N LYS A 66 4.17 17.73 6.69
CA LYS A 66 2.90 17.11 7.09
C LYS A 66 3.03 15.59 7.14
N LYS A 67 2.92 15.00 8.34
CA LYS A 67 2.96 13.55 8.56
C LYS A 67 1.59 12.89 8.26
N ASN A 68 1.24 12.83 6.98
CA ASN A 68 0.01 12.21 6.50
C ASN A 68 0.28 11.51 5.17
N VAL A 69 0.01 10.21 5.08
CA VAL A 69 0.33 9.40 3.91
C VAL A 69 -0.51 9.79 2.69
N ALA A 70 -1.80 10.12 2.88
CA ALA A 70 -2.67 10.59 1.81
C ALA A 70 -2.13 11.92 1.22
N TYR A 71 -1.74 12.87 2.08
CA TYR A 71 -1.11 14.11 1.65
C TYR A 71 0.20 13.86 0.89
N SER A 72 1.07 12.96 1.40
CA SER A 72 2.32 12.63 0.70
C SER A 72 2.06 12.06 -0.70
N ARG A 73 1.07 11.17 -0.84
CA ARG A 73 0.69 10.60 -2.14
C ARG A 73 0.08 11.65 -3.07
N ASN A 74 -0.81 12.51 -2.58
CA ASN A 74 -1.39 13.62 -3.34
C ASN A 74 -0.30 14.59 -3.82
N PHE A 75 0.61 14.99 -2.93
CA PHE A 75 1.73 15.85 -3.28
C PHE A 75 2.60 15.23 -4.39
N GLY A 76 2.92 13.94 -4.28
CA GLY A 76 3.66 13.21 -5.30
C GLY A 76 2.91 13.16 -6.64
N ALA A 77 1.59 12.95 -6.61
CA ALA A 77 0.76 12.94 -7.81
C ALA A 77 0.75 14.30 -8.56
N VAL A 78 0.74 15.42 -7.82
CA VAL A 78 0.87 16.77 -8.41
C VAL A 78 2.22 16.95 -9.12
N LYS A 79 3.29 16.37 -8.59
CA LYS A 79 4.65 16.43 -9.18
C LYS A 79 4.87 15.43 -10.32
N ALA A 80 3.98 14.47 -10.48
CA ALA A 80 4.07 13.39 -11.47
C ALA A 80 3.91 13.90 -12.90
N GLN A 81 4.64 13.30 -13.85
CA GLN A 81 4.59 13.61 -15.29
C GLN A 81 4.06 12.44 -16.13
N GLY A 82 3.98 11.24 -15.52
CA GLY A 82 3.52 10.03 -16.18
C GLY A 82 2.01 10.01 -16.44
N GLU A 83 1.60 9.20 -17.41
CA GLU A 83 0.21 8.94 -17.74
C GLU A 83 -0.50 8.16 -16.62
N TYR A 84 0.21 7.17 -16.04
CA TYR A 84 -0.27 6.38 -14.91
C TYR A 84 0.56 6.65 -13.65
N LEU A 85 -0.14 6.83 -12.53
CA LEU A 85 0.45 6.92 -11.19
C LEU A 85 0.50 5.52 -10.59
N ILE A 86 1.65 5.15 -10.03
CA ILE A 86 1.83 3.92 -9.25
C ILE A 86 2.17 4.33 -7.84
N PHE A 87 1.30 4.03 -6.89
CA PHE A 87 1.58 4.23 -5.47
C PHE A 87 2.21 2.97 -4.90
N LEU A 88 3.39 3.10 -4.28
CA LEU A 88 4.11 2.01 -3.62
C LEU A 88 4.64 2.48 -2.27
N ASP A 89 4.40 1.72 -1.22
CA ASP A 89 5.01 2.00 0.08
C ASP A 89 6.50 1.60 0.07
N ALA A 90 7.33 2.29 0.87
CA ALA A 90 8.78 2.11 0.87
C ALA A 90 9.24 0.72 1.32
N ASP A 91 8.40 -0.04 2.02
CA ASP A 91 8.69 -1.38 2.52
C ASP A 91 8.19 -2.52 1.60
N LEU A 92 7.65 -2.18 0.43
CA LEU A 92 7.28 -3.15 -0.59
C LEU A 92 8.49 -3.60 -1.41
N ARG A 93 8.36 -4.76 -2.09
CA ARG A 93 9.36 -5.27 -3.04
C ARG A 93 8.68 -5.66 -4.33
N ILE A 94 9.35 -5.45 -5.45
CA ILE A 94 8.88 -5.82 -6.79
C ILE A 94 9.97 -6.61 -7.54
N ASN A 95 9.58 -7.41 -8.51
CA ASN A 95 10.56 -8.10 -9.35
C ASN A 95 11.01 -7.23 -10.54
N SER A 96 12.11 -7.60 -11.17
CA SER A 96 12.70 -6.84 -12.30
C SER A 96 11.84 -6.76 -13.56
N SER A 97 10.73 -7.49 -13.65
CA SER A 97 9.79 -7.45 -14.78
C SER A 97 8.49 -6.70 -14.46
N PHE A 98 8.33 -6.18 -13.24
CA PHE A 98 7.09 -5.56 -12.75
C PHE A 98 6.55 -4.49 -13.70
N ILE A 99 7.36 -3.49 -14.06
CA ILE A 99 6.96 -2.39 -14.95
C ILE A 99 6.54 -2.92 -16.33
N ARG A 100 7.31 -3.85 -16.90
CA ARG A 100 7.00 -4.45 -18.20
C ARG A 100 5.69 -5.24 -18.18
N VAL A 101 5.46 -6.05 -17.13
CA VAL A 101 4.25 -6.86 -16.99
C VAL A 101 3.04 -5.95 -16.76
N LEU A 102 3.18 -4.94 -15.90
CA LEU A 102 2.14 -3.95 -15.65
C LEU A 102 1.73 -3.20 -16.92
N LYS A 103 2.70 -2.69 -17.69
CA LYS A 103 2.44 -2.00 -18.96
C LYS A 103 1.64 -2.88 -19.92
N LYS A 104 2.05 -4.15 -20.09
CA LYS A 104 1.31 -5.12 -20.92
C LYS A 104 -0.11 -5.37 -20.40
N ALA A 105 -0.28 -5.49 -19.08
CA ALA A 105 -1.59 -5.72 -18.47
C ALA A 105 -2.53 -4.52 -18.70
N ILE A 106 -2.05 -3.28 -18.57
CA ILE A 106 -2.82 -2.07 -18.83
C ILE A 106 -3.30 -2.03 -20.29
N PHE A 107 -2.40 -2.22 -21.25
CA PHE A 107 -2.76 -2.22 -22.68
C PHE A 107 -3.76 -3.33 -23.04
N LYS A 108 -3.61 -4.52 -22.44
CA LYS A 108 -4.51 -5.65 -22.69
C LYS A 108 -5.89 -5.43 -22.08
N ARG A 109 -5.96 -4.94 -20.83
CA ARG A 109 -7.21 -4.84 -20.07
C ARG A 109 -7.94 -3.51 -20.27
N LYS A 110 -7.25 -2.47 -20.72
CA LYS A 110 -7.78 -1.12 -20.95
C LYS A 110 -8.61 -0.62 -19.75
N GLY A 111 -8.02 0.08 -18.82
CA GLY A 111 -8.71 0.53 -17.61
C GLY A 111 -8.06 1.78 -17.01
N LEU A 112 -8.75 2.40 -16.07
CA LEU A 112 -8.26 3.60 -15.39
C LEU A 112 -7.69 3.30 -14.00
N VAL A 113 -8.15 2.20 -13.36
CA VAL A 113 -7.71 1.81 -12.01
C VAL A 113 -7.35 0.33 -11.98
N PHE A 114 -6.22 0.01 -11.36
CA PHE A 114 -5.73 -1.36 -11.26
C PHE A 114 -5.20 -1.64 -9.86
N ILE A 115 -5.39 -2.87 -9.38
CA ILE A 115 -4.90 -3.37 -8.10
C ILE A 115 -4.00 -4.59 -8.38
N PRO A 116 -2.71 -4.55 -8.03
CA PRO A 116 -1.81 -5.67 -8.20
C PRO A 116 -2.06 -6.77 -7.15
N TYR A 117 -1.64 -7.98 -7.48
CA TYR A 117 -1.67 -9.13 -6.58
C TYR A 117 -0.61 -8.98 -5.49
N ILE A 118 -1.00 -9.09 -4.22
CA ILE A 118 -0.05 -9.05 -3.10
C ILE A 118 0.42 -10.46 -2.74
N ILE A 119 1.73 -10.59 -2.49
CA ILE A 119 2.35 -11.82 -1.98
C ILE A 119 3.20 -11.50 -0.75
N PRO A 120 3.35 -12.44 0.19
CA PRO A 120 4.23 -12.20 1.34
C PRO A 120 5.70 -12.22 0.93
N ASP A 121 6.54 -11.44 1.63
CA ASP A 121 8.00 -11.47 1.50
C ASP A 121 8.63 -12.64 2.28
N GLU A 122 7.84 -13.66 2.63
CA GLU A 122 8.25 -14.88 3.32
C GLU A 122 7.74 -16.14 2.62
N ARG A 123 8.43 -17.27 2.92
CA ARG A 123 8.09 -18.58 2.33
C ARG A 123 7.08 -19.38 3.15
N ASP A 124 6.61 -18.85 4.28
CA ASP A 124 5.65 -19.54 5.16
C ASP A 124 4.35 -19.85 4.43
N GLN A 125 3.94 -21.12 4.49
CA GLN A 125 2.78 -21.62 3.77
C GLN A 125 1.45 -21.06 4.34
N GLN A 126 1.36 -20.88 5.66
CA GLN A 126 0.16 -20.37 6.31
C GLN A 126 -0.06 -18.90 5.92
N ILE A 127 1.03 -18.12 5.88
CA ILE A 127 0.99 -16.72 5.45
C ILE A 127 0.57 -16.62 3.98
N LYS A 128 1.05 -17.49 3.11
CA LYS A 128 0.64 -17.53 1.70
C LYS A 128 -0.85 -17.78 1.54
N ILE A 129 -1.43 -18.70 2.33
CA ILE A 129 -2.87 -18.96 2.32
C ILE A 129 -3.66 -17.70 2.70
N ILE A 130 -3.23 -16.98 3.75
CA ILE A 130 -3.85 -15.71 4.17
C ILE A 130 -3.81 -14.68 3.04
N PHE A 131 -2.66 -14.49 2.40
CA PHE A 131 -2.52 -13.55 1.29
C PHE A 131 -3.38 -13.95 0.08
N THR A 132 -3.48 -15.25 -0.21
CA THR A 132 -4.37 -15.76 -1.27
C THR A 132 -5.83 -15.42 -0.96
N LEU A 133 -6.28 -15.63 0.28
CA LEU A 133 -7.62 -15.26 0.72
C LEU A 133 -7.86 -13.75 0.63
N VAL A 134 -6.90 -12.92 1.06
CA VAL A 134 -7.01 -11.46 0.95
C VAL A 134 -7.15 -11.03 -0.52
N ASN A 135 -6.33 -11.56 -1.42
CA ASN A 135 -6.42 -11.25 -2.84
C ASN A 135 -7.78 -11.66 -3.43
N PHE A 136 -8.28 -12.85 -3.07
CA PHE A 136 -9.61 -13.32 -3.49
C PHE A 136 -10.71 -12.36 -3.00
N LEU A 137 -10.67 -11.94 -1.74
CA LEU A 137 -11.65 -11.00 -1.18
C LEU A 137 -11.58 -9.63 -1.86
N VAL A 138 -10.37 -9.12 -2.15
CA VAL A 138 -10.18 -7.86 -2.88
C VAL A 138 -10.76 -7.96 -4.29
N GLU A 139 -10.44 -9.01 -5.03
CA GLU A 139 -10.95 -9.24 -6.37
C GLU A 139 -12.48 -9.39 -6.37
N PHE A 140 -13.01 -10.19 -5.47
CA PHE A 140 -14.46 -10.38 -5.31
C PHE A 140 -15.17 -9.07 -4.96
N SER A 141 -14.57 -8.24 -4.10
CA SER A 141 -15.15 -6.95 -3.69
C SER A 141 -15.37 -5.99 -4.86
N GLN A 142 -14.59 -6.11 -5.95
CA GLN A 142 -14.77 -5.25 -7.12
C GLN A 142 -16.14 -5.49 -7.81
N ASN A 143 -16.82 -6.59 -7.52
CA ASN A 143 -18.17 -6.86 -7.99
C ASN A 143 -19.26 -6.36 -7.03
N LEU A 144 -18.89 -5.90 -5.83
CA LEU A 144 -19.81 -5.35 -4.83
C LEU A 144 -19.97 -3.84 -4.98
N ASN A 145 -20.97 -3.29 -4.28
CA ASN A 145 -21.22 -1.84 -4.26
C ASN A 145 -20.24 -1.07 -3.35
N LYS A 146 -19.42 -1.76 -2.56
CA LYS A 146 -18.38 -1.18 -1.72
C LYS A 146 -17.06 -1.93 -1.94
N PRO A 147 -16.39 -1.71 -3.09
CA PRO A 147 -15.10 -2.33 -3.36
C PRO A 147 -14.02 -1.78 -2.43
N PHE A 148 -12.98 -2.58 -2.20
CA PHE A 148 -11.84 -2.18 -1.38
C PHE A 148 -10.50 -2.59 -2.02
N SER A 149 -9.41 -2.04 -1.51
CA SER A 149 -8.03 -2.26 -1.95
C SER A 149 -7.30 -3.26 -1.05
N SER A 150 -6.15 -3.74 -1.50
CA SER A 150 -5.21 -4.55 -0.69
C SER A 150 -4.10 -3.71 -0.03
N GLY A 151 -4.33 -2.42 0.19
CA GLY A 151 -3.34 -1.47 0.70
C GLY A 151 -3.01 -0.39 -0.34
N GLY A 152 -2.06 0.49 -0.01
CA GLY A 152 -1.72 1.66 -0.82
C GLY A 152 -1.12 1.42 -2.20
N ASN A 153 -0.98 0.17 -2.63
CA ASN A 153 -0.41 -0.25 -3.91
C ASN A 153 -1.43 -0.17 -5.07
N ILE A 154 -1.86 1.02 -5.40
CA ILE A 154 -2.84 1.31 -6.46
C ILE A 154 -2.14 1.86 -7.69
N ILE A 155 -2.59 1.45 -8.87
CA ILE A 155 -2.21 2.03 -10.15
C ILE A 155 -3.45 2.73 -10.73
N ILE A 156 -3.31 4.00 -11.10
CA ILE A 156 -4.43 4.79 -11.58
C ILE A 156 -3.99 5.76 -12.69
N GLU A 157 -4.83 5.95 -13.69
CA GLU A 157 -4.63 6.97 -14.72
C GLU A 157 -4.66 8.36 -14.07
N LYS A 158 -3.69 9.21 -14.42
CA LYS A 158 -3.45 10.49 -13.73
C LYS A 158 -4.62 11.47 -13.83
N ASN A 159 -5.23 11.61 -15.01
CA ASN A 159 -6.35 12.55 -15.15
C ASN A 159 -7.58 12.05 -14.39
N PHE A 160 -7.77 10.73 -14.35
CA PHE A 160 -8.84 10.14 -13.56
C PHE A 160 -8.60 10.32 -12.06
N PHE A 161 -7.36 10.13 -11.57
CA PHE A 161 -6.99 10.43 -10.19
C PHE A 161 -7.32 11.88 -9.80
N ASN A 162 -7.01 12.83 -10.69
CA ASN A 162 -7.32 14.24 -10.47
C ASN A 162 -8.85 14.51 -10.44
N ARG A 163 -9.63 13.81 -11.26
CA ARG A 163 -11.12 13.92 -11.22
C ARG A 163 -11.73 13.39 -9.93
N LEU A 164 -11.04 12.46 -9.26
CA LEU A 164 -11.46 11.92 -7.96
C LEU A 164 -11.03 12.82 -6.78
N ASP A 165 -10.36 13.97 -7.03
CA ASP A 165 -9.73 14.81 -6.02
C ASP A 165 -8.71 14.04 -5.14
N GLY A 166 -8.09 13.00 -5.72
CA GLY A 166 -7.07 12.21 -5.06
C GLY A 166 -7.51 11.47 -3.80
N PHE A 167 -6.55 11.22 -2.91
CA PHE A 167 -6.80 10.61 -1.61
C PHE A 167 -7.43 11.62 -0.63
N ASP A 168 -8.36 11.17 0.19
CA ASP A 168 -8.93 11.99 1.25
C ASP A 168 -7.96 12.10 2.44
N GLU A 169 -7.38 13.31 2.62
CA GLU A 169 -6.41 13.62 3.67
C GLU A 169 -7.01 13.71 5.08
N LYS A 170 -8.34 13.72 5.20
CA LYS A 170 -9.06 13.75 6.47
C LYS A 170 -9.19 12.36 7.09
N LEU A 171 -8.97 11.31 6.29
CA LEU A 171 -9.03 9.93 6.77
C LEU A 171 -7.77 9.59 7.56
N PHE A 172 -7.95 8.95 8.70
CA PHE A 172 -6.85 8.47 9.53
C PHE A 172 -6.21 7.20 8.96
N ILE A 173 -7.04 6.30 8.40
CA ILE A 173 -6.65 5.04 7.73
C ILE A 173 -7.64 4.74 6.62
N ALA A 174 -7.28 3.81 5.73
CA ALA A 174 -8.09 3.32 4.62
C ALA A 174 -8.41 4.37 3.55
N GLU A 175 -7.51 5.33 3.37
CA GLU A 175 -7.53 6.29 2.26
C GLU A 175 -7.49 5.60 0.90
N ASP A 176 -6.85 4.44 0.83
CA ASP A 176 -6.78 3.56 -0.35
C ASP A 176 -8.15 2.93 -0.68
N HIS A 177 -8.86 2.42 0.31
CA HIS A 177 -10.23 1.91 0.13
C HIS A 177 -11.17 3.02 -0.32
N ASN A 178 -11.08 4.20 0.29
CA ASN A 178 -11.87 5.36 -0.08
C ASN A 178 -11.64 5.75 -1.55
N LEU A 179 -10.39 5.76 -2.02
CA LEU A 179 -10.08 6.06 -3.42
C LEU A 179 -10.74 5.06 -4.39
N ILE A 180 -10.73 3.76 -4.06
CA ILE A 180 -11.40 2.73 -4.88
C ILE A 180 -12.92 2.90 -4.85
N GLN A 181 -13.51 3.31 -3.73
CA GLN A 181 -14.94 3.60 -3.63
C GLN A 181 -15.33 4.84 -4.44
N LYS A 182 -14.55 5.93 -4.38
CA LYS A 182 -14.72 7.10 -5.25
C LYS A 182 -14.66 6.71 -6.73
N ALA A 183 -13.72 5.85 -7.13
CA ALA A 183 -13.65 5.38 -8.50
C ALA A 183 -14.92 4.63 -8.91
N TYR A 184 -15.44 3.76 -8.04
CA TYR A 184 -16.69 3.05 -8.25
C TYR A 184 -17.89 3.99 -8.38
N GLU A 185 -18.00 5.01 -7.53
CA GLU A 185 -19.05 6.05 -7.58
C GLU A 185 -19.02 6.84 -8.90
N HIS A 186 -17.84 6.97 -9.52
CA HIS A 186 -17.66 7.55 -10.86
C HIS A 186 -17.82 6.53 -12.00
N GLY A 187 -18.38 5.35 -11.72
CA GLY A 187 -18.66 4.32 -12.74
C GLY A 187 -17.44 3.49 -13.15
N VAL A 188 -16.30 3.62 -12.44
CA VAL A 188 -15.05 2.90 -12.76
C VAL A 188 -14.78 1.83 -11.73
N ARG A 189 -14.79 0.56 -12.16
CA ARG A 189 -14.36 -0.57 -11.33
C ARG A 189 -12.86 -0.80 -11.47
N ALA A 190 -12.17 -0.99 -10.35
CA ALA A 190 -10.76 -1.34 -10.38
C ALA A 190 -10.56 -2.75 -10.96
N LYS A 191 -9.55 -2.91 -11.82
CA LYS A 191 -9.20 -4.20 -12.42
C LYS A 191 -8.10 -4.86 -11.61
N PHE A 192 -8.39 -6.02 -11.07
CA PHE A 192 -7.42 -6.82 -10.35
C PHE A 192 -6.44 -7.49 -11.32
N LEU A 193 -5.11 -7.46 -11.01
CA LEU A 193 -4.04 -7.93 -11.88
C LEU A 193 -3.26 -9.09 -11.24
N PRO A 194 -3.70 -10.36 -11.36
CA PRO A 194 -3.00 -11.51 -10.78
C PRO A 194 -1.57 -11.70 -11.29
N GLU A 195 -1.30 -11.24 -12.52
CA GLU A 195 0.01 -11.32 -13.16
C GLU A 195 1.02 -10.27 -12.65
N VAL A 196 0.55 -9.17 -12.05
CA VAL A 196 1.38 -8.08 -11.51
C VAL A 196 1.52 -8.28 -10.00
N LYS A 197 2.69 -8.72 -9.54
CA LYS A 197 2.89 -9.11 -8.15
C LYS A 197 3.72 -8.09 -7.39
N VAL A 198 3.23 -7.71 -6.20
CA VAL A 198 3.94 -6.88 -5.21
C VAL A 198 4.18 -7.72 -3.97
N LYS A 199 5.44 -7.77 -3.50
CA LYS A 199 5.79 -8.45 -2.25
C LYS A 199 5.57 -7.51 -1.07
N PHE A 200 4.76 -7.95 -0.14
CA PHE A 200 4.38 -7.19 1.04
C PHE A 200 5.29 -7.51 2.22
N SER A 201 5.81 -6.47 2.87
CA SER A 201 6.65 -6.64 4.06
C SER A 201 5.81 -7.10 5.25
N LEU A 202 6.27 -8.17 5.90
CA LEU A 202 5.65 -8.68 7.12
C LEU A 202 6.22 -8.00 8.39
N ARG A 203 6.94 -6.90 8.25
CA ARG A 203 7.57 -6.16 9.36
C ARG A 203 6.59 -5.88 10.50
N ARG A 204 5.40 -5.37 10.18
CA ARG A 204 4.36 -5.09 11.20
C ARG A 204 3.80 -6.36 11.81
N MET A 205 3.59 -7.40 11.00
CA MET A 205 3.09 -8.69 11.50
C MET A 205 4.06 -9.33 12.48
N ARG A 206 5.38 -9.15 12.28
CA ARG A 206 6.41 -9.62 13.21
C ARG A 206 6.43 -8.83 14.52
N LYS A 207 6.14 -7.51 14.47
CA LYS A 207 6.16 -6.62 15.65
C LYS A 207 4.92 -6.75 16.51
N GLU A 208 3.75 -6.73 15.91
CA GLU A 208 2.45 -6.69 16.62
C GLU A 208 1.81 -8.08 16.78
N GLY A 209 2.38 -9.11 16.13
CA GLY A 209 1.79 -10.44 16.06
C GLY A 209 0.87 -10.59 14.84
N GLN A 210 0.97 -11.73 14.15
CA GLN A 210 0.25 -11.99 12.90
C GLN A 210 -1.27 -11.88 13.06
N LEU A 211 -1.80 -12.47 14.16
CA LEU A 211 -3.23 -12.45 14.47
C LEU A 211 -3.74 -11.05 14.81
N MET A 212 -2.94 -10.23 15.49
CA MET A 212 -3.33 -8.87 15.87
C MET A 212 -3.47 -7.97 14.65
N ILE A 213 -2.55 -8.06 13.70
CA ILE A 213 -2.64 -7.27 12.46
C ILE A 213 -3.78 -7.75 11.58
N PHE A 214 -3.93 -9.07 11.40
CA PHE A 214 -5.07 -9.62 10.68
C PHE A 214 -6.40 -9.15 11.30
N TYR A 215 -6.49 -9.18 12.64
CA TYR A 215 -7.63 -8.64 13.37
C TYR A 215 -7.85 -7.15 13.10
N LYS A 216 -6.80 -6.31 13.17
CA LYS A 216 -6.92 -4.88 12.89
C LYS A 216 -7.42 -4.61 11.46
N TYR A 217 -6.90 -5.33 10.46
CA TYR A 217 -7.37 -5.22 9.08
C TYR A 217 -8.80 -5.71 8.92
N LEU A 218 -9.16 -6.84 9.53
CA LEU A 218 -10.54 -7.36 9.50
C LEU A 218 -11.52 -6.37 10.12
N VAL A 219 -11.19 -5.81 11.30
CA VAL A 219 -12.00 -4.80 11.98
C VAL A 219 -12.14 -3.54 11.15
N ALA A 220 -11.04 -3.02 10.57
CA ALA A 220 -11.09 -1.86 9.68
C ALA A 220 -11.98 -2.14 8.46
N THR A 221 -11.84 -3.32 7.84
CA THR A 221 -12.64 -3.71 6.67
C THR A 221 -14.12 -3.83 7.02
N ILE A 222 -14.48 -4.49 8.11
CA ILE A 222 -15.87 -4.58 8.59
C ILE A 222 -16.42 -3.19 8.90
N HIS A 223 -15.65 -2.34 9.57
CA HIS A 223 -16.08 -0.97 9.89
C HIS A 223 -16.36 -0.16 8.62
N ILE A 224 -15.51 -0.29 7.59
CA ILE A 224 -15.69 0.37 6.29
C ILE A 224 -16.93 -0.15 5.58
N ILE A 225 -17.16 -1.47 5.60
CA ILE A 225 -18.35 -2.08 4.99
C ILE A 225 -19.63 -1.57 5.67
N VAL A 226 -19.64 -1.45 7.00
CA VAL A 226 -20.83 -1.07 7.78
C VAL A 226 -21.02 0.45 7.82
N LYS A 227 -19.96 1.23 8.11
CA LYS A 227 -20.04 2.69 8.34
C LYS A 227 -19.48 3.55 7.19
N GLY A 228 -18.90 2.95 6.16
CA GLY A 228 -18.43 3.61 4.94
C GLY A 228 -17.03 4.24 5.02
N SER A 229 -16.55 4.71 6.19
CA SER A 229 -15.23 5.32 6.33
C SER A 229 -14.73 5.29 7.78
N VAL A 230 -13.42 5.36 7.96
CA VAL A 230 -12.75 5.42 9.27
C VAL A 230 -12.24 6.85 9.48
N LYS A 231 -13.09 7.71 10.05
CA LYS A 231 -12.74 9.10 10.37
C LYS A 231 -12.09 9.25 11.73
N GLU A 232 -12.30 8.31 12.64
CA GLU A 232 -11.79 8.33 14.01
C GLU A 232 -10.78 7.22 14.24
N LYS A 233 -9.90 7.40 15.23
CA LYS A 233 -8.88 6.42 15.61
C LYS A 233 -9.53 5.21 16.27
N ILE A 234 -9.75 4.12 15.49
CA ILE A 234 -10.33 2.87 16.01
C ILE A 234 -9.32 2.08 16.84
N PHE A 235 -8.01 2.20 16.53
CA PHE A 235 -6.91 1.55 17.25
C PHE A 235 -5.61 2.32 17.08
N ASP A 236 -4.62 2.03 17.93
CA ASP A 236 -3.29 2.63 17.77
C ASP A 236 -2.60 2.12 16.50
N TYR A 237 -2.42 3.04 15.55
CA TYR A 237 -1.74 2.79 14.30
C TYR A 237 -0.56 3.75 14.15
N LYS A 238 0.65 3.27 14.34
CA LYS A 238 1.87 4.07 14.16
C LYS A 238 2.27 4.04 12.68
N MET A 239 2.33 5.22 12.06
CA MET A 239 2.84 5.39 10.70
C MET A 239 4.38 5.45 10.69
N GLY A 240 4.98 5.00 9.57
CA GLY A 240 6.42 5.10 9.31
C GLY A 240 7.25 3.90 9.76
N GLY A 241 8.51 3.91 9.32
CA GLY A 241 9.51 2.86 9.57
C GLY A 241 10.09 2.84 10.97
N GLN A 242 9.47 3.48 11.95
CA GLN A 242 9.97 3.57 13.31
C GLN A 242 10.24 2.18 13.91
N GLU A 243 11.51 1.98 14.32
CA GLU A 243 12.03 0.82 15.04
C GLU A 243 12.22 -0.48 14.21
N TYR A 244 13.32 -0.51 13.50
CA TYR A 244 13.88 -1.75 12.95
C TYR A 244 14.69 -2.46 14.04
N HIS A 245 14.02 -3.11 15.01
CA HIS A 245 14.67 -4.06 15.91
C HIS A 245 14.31 -5.48 15.50
N PRO A 246 15.29 -6.34 15.19
CA PRO A 246 15.01 -7.74 14.89
C PRO A 246 14.54 -8.44 16.17
N LEU A 247 13.24 -8.65 16.30
CA LEU A 247 12.72 -9.49 17.38
C LEU A 247 13.00 -10.95 17.03
N LYS A 248 13.95 -11.56 17.75
CA LYS A 248 14.12 -13.00 17.85
C LYS A 248 12.95 -13.58 18.66
N LYS A 249 11.83 -13.91 18.02
CA LYS A 249 10.86 -14.83 18.63
C LYS A 249 10.38 -15.82 17.59
N LYS A 250 10.70 -17.10 17.83
CA LYS A 250 10.06 -18.24 17.17
C LYS A 250 8.56 -18.24 17.54
N PHE A 251 7.75 -18.46 16.54
CA PHE A 251 6.31 -18.53 16.62
C PHE A 251 5.88 -19.78 17.43
N SER A 252 5.01 -19.63 18.43
CA SER A 252 4.20 -20.71 18.99
C SER A 252 2.74 -20.27 18.98
N LEU A 253 1.89 -21.08 18.39
CA LEU A 253 0.45 -20.84 18.23
C LEU A 253 -0.34 -20.88 19.56
N ASP A 254 0.22 -21.45 20.63
CA ASP A 254 -0.57 -21.89 21.78
C ASP A 254 -0.86 -20.84 22.86
N GLY A 255 -0.17 -19.71 22.90
CA GLY A 255 -0.34 -18.70 23.96
C GLY A 255 -1.20 -17.48 23.62
N SER A 256 -1.39 -17.20 22.35
CA SER A 256 -1.97 -15.92 21.86
C SER A 256 -3.45 -16.02 21.46
N LEU A 257 -3.95 -17.21 21.13
CA LEU A 257 -5.30 -17.42 20.59
C LEU A 257 -6.41 -17.04 21.58
N ASN A 258 -6.28 -17.43 22.85
CA ASN A 258 -7.32 -17.17 23.85
C ASN A 258 -7.43 -15.69 24.27
N GLY A 259 -6.31 -14.96 24.30
CA GLY A 259 -6.29 -13.51 24.53
C GLY A 259 -6.89 -12.72 23.36
N SER A 260 -6.53 -13.10 22.16
CA SER A 260 -7.00 -12.45 20.93
C SER A 260 -8.49 -12.73 20.68
N LEU A 261 -8.97 -13.96 20.94
CA LEU A 261 -10.40 -14.31 20.83
C LEU A 261 -11.27 -13.56 21.86
N LYS A 262 -10.77 -13.33 23.08
CA LYS A 262 -11.47 -12.50 24.09
C LYS A 262 -11.59 -11.04 23.62
N GLN A 263 -10.53 -10.46 23.04
CA GLN A 263 -10.58 -9.10 22.50
C GLN A 263 -11.51 -8.98 21.28
N VAL A 264 -11.50 -9.99 20.39
CA VAL A 264 -12.43 -10.08 19.26
C VAL A 264 -13.89 -10.15 19.75
N ARG A 265 -14.21 -11.02 20.71
CA ARG A 265 -15.57 -11.12 21.30
C ARG A 265 -16.00 -9.84 22.00
N SER A 266 -15.10 -9.19 22.74
CA SER A 266 -15.35 -7.90 23.42
C SER A 266 -15.67 -6.79 22.41
N PHE A 267 -14.95 -6.75 21.30
CA PHE A 267 -15.19 -5.81 20.22
C PHE A 267 -16.53 -6.04 19.53
N PHE A 268 -16.85 -7.28 19.16
CA PHE A 268 -18.14 -7.61 18.56
C PHE A 268 -19.33 -7.22 19.46
N ARG A 269 -19.21 -7.43 20.77
CA ARG A 269 -20.24 -6.96 21.74
C ARG A 269 -20.35 -5.44 21.79
N LYS A 270 -19.24 -4.70 21.63
CA LYS A 270 -19.22 -3.23 21.74
C LYS A 270 -19.73 -2.50 20.51
N TYR A 271 -19.60 -3.08 19.30
CA TYR A 271 -19.82 -2.39 18.03
C TYR A 271 -20.87 -3.02 17.10
N LEU A 272 -21.42 -4.20 17.45
CA LEU A 272 -22.47 -4.89 16.71
C LEU A 272 -23.73 -5.18 17.57
N SER A 273 -23.77 -4.71 18.78
CA SER A 273 -24.97 -4.52 19.60
C SER A 273 -25.39 -3.06 19.51
#